data_6ff502440cb86ea5e60a16617e65e8a6
#
_entry.id   6ff502440cb86ea5e60a16617e65e8a6
#
_cell.length_a   1.000
_cell.length_b   1.000
_cell.length_c   1.000
_cell.angle_alpha   90.00
_cell.angle_beta   90.00
_cell.angle_gamma   90.00
#
_symmetry.space_group_name_H-M   'P 1'
#
loop_
_entity.id
_entity.type
_entity.pdbx_description
1 polymer ?
#
loop_
_entity_poly.entity_id
_entity_poly.type
_entity_poly.pdbx_seq_one_letter_code
_entity_poly.pdbx_strand_id
1 'polypeptide(L)'
;IGIDGSFLKHKANGKEVVINMPMPTHKEAIKLVLDTLVSKENGVIKSMDEIDAVGHRILHSGESFTSSIVLTDETIAVCDSNSDLGPLHQKANLTGIAACRELMPNTPMVGVFDTTFHLTMPDYAYRYALPTEYYEKYKVRRYGFHGSSHRYVSAVAREYLGQGKGEK
;
A
#
# COMPACT_ATOMS: atom_id res chain seq x y z
N ILE A 1 -3.63 14.76 7.85
CA ILE A 1 -2.66 15.23 6.84
C ILE A 1 -3.41 16.13 5.87
N GLY A 2 -2.78 17.27 5.48
CA GLY A 2 -3.34 18.20 4.49
C GLY A 2 -4.49 19.08 4.96
N ILE A 3 -4.80 19.08 6.26
CA ILE A 3 -5.84 19.90 6.88
C ILE A 3 -5.30 20.55 8.15
N ASP A 4 -5.96 21.61 8.61
CA ASP A 4 -5.66 22.24 9.90
C ASP A 4 -5.94 21.29 11.06
N GLY A 5 -5.18 21.42 12.16
CA GLY A 5 -5.31 20.56 13.33
C GLY A 5 -4.74 19.15 13.16
N SER A 6 -3.84 18.94 12.21
CA SER A 6 -3.13 17.66 12.05
C SER A 6 -2.34 17.30 13.31
N PHE A 7 -2.37 16.03 13.69
CA PHE A 7 -1.61 15.54 14.84
C PHE A 7 -1.14 14.11 14.62
N LEU A 8 -0.08 13.73 15.33
CA LEU A 8 0.37 12.36 15.48
C LEU A 8 -0.01 11.87 16.88
N LYS A 9 -0.67 10.73 16.97
CA LYS A 9 -0.90 10.00 18.21
C LYS A 9 0.02 8.77 18.25
N HIS A 10 0.94 8.75 19.19
CA HIS A 10 1.86 7.64 19.41
C HIS A 10 1.54 6.90 20.69
N LYS A 11 1.42 5.58 20.60
CA LYS A 11 1.20 4.70 21.76
C LYS A 11 2.30 3.66 21.82
N ALA A 12 3.10 3.70 22.87
CA ALA A 12 4.17 2.77 23.10
C ALA A 12 4.42 2.56 24.60
N ASN A 13 4.79 1.35 25.00
CA ASN A 13 5.19 1.04 26.39
C ASN A 13 4.17 1.51 27.46
N GLY A 14 2.87 1.40 27.14
CA GLY A 14 1.79 1.84 28.05
C GLY A 14 1.59 3.34 28.16
N LYS A 15 2.33 4.14 27.39
CA LYS A 15 2.19 5.60 27.32
C LYS A 15 1.53 6.02 26.02
N GLU A 16 0.80 7.12 26.05
CA GLU A 16 0.23 7.77 24.87
C GLU A 16 0.75 9.21 24.82
N VAL A 17 1.24 9.61 23.64
CA VAL A 17 1.70 10.98 23.38
C VAL A 17 0.98 11.50 22.14
N VAL A 18 0.52 12.76 22.21
CA VAL A 18 -0.08 13.46 21.06
C VAL A 18 0.85 14.62 20.69
N ILE A 19 1.29 14.65 19.44
CA ILE A 19 2.15 15.70 18.89
C ILE A 19 1.32 16.47 17.86
N ASN A 20 0.98 17.71 18.18
CA ASN A 20 0.29 18.62 17.28
C ASN A 20 1.32 19.32 16.40
N MET A 21 1.26 19.09 15.11
CA MET A 21 2.16 19.70 14.14
C MET A 21 1.47 19.80 12.78
N PRO A 22 1.64 20.89 12.03
CA PRO A 22 1.18 20.97 10.66
C PRO A 22 1.83 19.90 9.80
N MET A 23 1.01 19.11 9.11
CA MET A 23 1.46 18.06 8.18
C MET A 23 0.75 18.27 6.83
N PRO A 24 1.22 19.26 6.03
CA PRO A 24 0.58 19.59 4.75
C PRO A 24 0.66 18.45 3.74
N THR A 25 1.70 17.64 3.80
CA THR A 25 1.88 16.50 2.87
C THR A 25 2.21 15.20 3.61
N HIS A 26 2.25 14.11 2.88
CA HIS A 26 2.67 12.80 3.39
C HIS A 26 4.13 12.79 3.86
N LYS A 27 4.99 13.62 3.27
CA LYS A 27 6.40 13.69 3.62
C LYS A 27 6.61 14.14 5.07
N GLU A 28 5.96 15.25 5.47
CA GLU A 28 6.03 15.73 6.86
C GLU A 28 5.45 14.73 7.84
N ALA A 29 4.34 14.09 7.46
CA ALA A 29 3.71 13.08 8.31
C ALA A 29 4.61 11.86 8.52
N ILE A 30 5.19 11.31 7.45
CA ILE A 30 6.11 10.17 7.52
C ILE A 30 7.35 10.55 8.31
N LYS A 31 7.93 11.74 8.04
CA LYS A 31 9.09 12.22 8.80
C LYS A 31 8.78 12.29 10.30
N LEU A 32 7.65 12.86 10.70
CA LEU A 32 7.26 12.94 12.10
C LEU A 32 7.11 11.56 12.74
N VAL A 33 6.53 10.59 12.01
CA VAL A 33 6.43 9.20 12.49
C VAL A 33 7.83 8.63 12.73
N LEU A 34 8.73 8.74 11.76
CA LEU A 34 10.08 8.18 11.84
C LEU A 34 10.89 8.85 12.96
N ASP A 35 10.86 10.18 13.06
CA ASP A 35 11.53 10.93 14.14
C ASP A 35 11.00 10.50 15.53
N THR A 36 9.69 10.23 15.64
CA THR A 36 9.08 9.77 16.89
C THR A 36 9.53 8.36 17.25
N LEU A 37 9.65 7.45 16.26
CA LEU A 37 10.09 6.07 16.49
C LEU A 37 11.49 5.98 17.08
N VAL A 38 12.40 6.88 16.72
CA VAL A 38 13.79 6.92 17.21
C VAL A 38 14.02 7.93 18.33
N SER A 39 12.97 8.64 18.78
CA SER A 39 13.13 9.69 19.79
C SER A 39 13.57 9.11 21.14
N LYS A 40 14.37 9.86 21.89
CA LYS A 40 14.86 9.43 23.22
C LYS A 40 13.75 9.23 24.23
N GLU A 41 12.65 9.99 24.12
CA GLU A 41 11.57 10.00 25.11
C GLU A 41 10.46 9.01 24.78
N ASN A 42 10.13 8.87 23.51
CA ASN A 42 8.96 8.12 23.05
C ASN A 42 9.29 7.01 22.05
N GLY A 43 10.57 6.86 21.68
CA GLY A 43 11.02 5.92 20.68
C GLY A 43 10.84 4.47 21.09
N VAL A 44 10.72 3.60 20.13
CA VAL A 44 10.61 2.15 20.26
C VAL A 44 11.75 1.41 19.56
N ILE A 45 12.53 2.12 18.74
CA ILE A 45 13.75 1.64 18.09
C ILE A 45 14.89 2.63 18.39
N LYS A 46 16.13 2.17 18.32
CA LYS A 46 17.32 3.00 18.63
C LYS A 46 17.81 3.80 17.43
N SER A 47 17.65 3.25 16.24
CA SER A 47 18.05 3.89 14.98
C SER A 47 17.16 3.43 13.84
N MET A 48 17.21 4.15 12.72
CA MET A 48 16.50 3.78 11.48
C MET A 48 17.00 2.47 10.89
N ASP A 49 18.23 2.02 11.22
CA ASP A 49 18.81 0.77 10.75
C ASP A 49 18.11 -0.49 11.32
N GLU A 50 17.27 -0.32 12.33
CA GLU A 50 16.40 -1.39 12.84
C GLU A 50 15.16 -1.62 11.97
N ILE A 51 14.94 -0.80 10.93
CA ILE A 51 13.86 -0.99 9.96
C ILE A 51 14.39 -1.80 8.79
N ASP A 52 14.10 -3.10 8.79
CA ASP A 52 14.57 -4.03 7.76
C ASP A 52 13.90 -3.84 6.41
N ALA A 53 12.64 -3.43 6.38
CA ALA A 53 11.89 -3.20 5.15
C ALA A 53 10.65 -2.33 5.38
N VAL A 54 10.13 -1.73 4.29
CA VAL A 54 8.87 -0.97 4.29
C VAL A 54 7.86 -1.61 3.35
N GLY A 55 6.69 -1.96 3.88
CA GLY A 55 5.55 -2.41 3.09
C GLY A 55 4.65 -1.25 2.69
N HIS A 56 4.40 -1.09 1.40
CA HIS A 56 3.49 -0.10 0.85
C HIS A 56 2.21 -0.74 0.33
N ARG A 57 1.06 -0.31 0.82
CA ARG A 57 -0.21 -0.60 0.16
C ARG A 57 -0.32 0.27 -1.07
N ILE A 58 -0.56 -0.35 -2.23
CA ILE A 58 -0.76 0.33 -3.51
C ILE A 58 -2.12 -0.11 -4.06
N LEU A 59 -2.92 0.87 -4.50
CA LEU A 59 -4.25 0.58 -5.00
C LEU A 59 -4.20 -0.32 -6.24
N HIS A 60 -3.40 0.05 -7.24
CA HIS A 60 -3.51 -0.52 -8.57
C HIS A 60 -2.16 -0.79 -9.24
N SER A 61 -2.05 -1.95 -9.86
CA SER A 61 -0.93 -2.28 -10.76
C SER A 61 -1.42 -2.66 -12.18
N GLY A 62 -2.68 -2.34 -12.50
CA GLY A 62 -3.29 -2.88 -13.70
C GLY A 62 -3.29 -4.41 -13.67
N GLU A 63 -2.77 -5.01 -14.74
CA GLU A 63 -2.54 -6.44 -14.88
C GLU A 63 -1.04 -6.82 -14.74
N SER A 64 -0.18 -5.82 -14.40
CA SER A 64 1.28 -5.97 -14.50
C SER A 64 1.88 -6.86 -13.42
N PHE A 65 1.32 -6.86 -12.21
CA PHE A 65 1.88 -7.60 -11.09
C PHE A 65 0.85 -8.55 -10.46
N THR A 66 1.19 -9.82 -10.41
CA THR A 66 0.35 -10.90 -9.86
C THR A 66 0.70 -11.26 -8.41
N SER A 67 1.72 -10.61 -7.84
CA SER A 67 2.17 -10.78 -6.45
C SER A 67 2.71 -9.47 -5.89
N SER A 68 3.05 -9.45 -4.62
CA SER A 68 3.84 -8.37 -4.02
C SER A 68 5.22 -8.33 -4.67
N ILE A 69 5.78 -7.15 -4.87
CA ILE A 69 7.05 -6.93 -5.55
C ILE A 69 7.96 -5.98 -4.78
N VAL A 70 9.27 -6.08 -5.01
CA VAL A 70 10.21 -5.05 -4.59
C VAL A 70 10.03 -3.81 -5.45
N LEU A 71 9.98 -2.64 -4.81
CA LEU A 71 9.80 -1.35 -5.49
C LEU A 71 11.15 -0.83 -5.98
N THR A 72 11.40 -1.00 -7.27
CA THR A 72 12.50 -0.36 -8.03
C THR A 72 11.97 0.83 -8.82
N ASP A 73 12.83 1.59 -9.47
CA ASP A 73 12.40 2.70 -10.34
C ASP A 73 11.48 2.21 -11.46
N GLU A 74 11.81 1.06 -12.05
CA GLU A 74 11.03 0.45 -13.12
C GLU A 74 9.64 0.01 -12.64
N THR A 75 9.55 -0.63 -11.47
CA THR A 75 8.27 -1.10 -10.93
C THR A 75 7.39 0.05 -10.45
N ILE A 76 7.99 1.13 -9.94
CA ILE A 76 7.28 2.37 -9.60
C ILE A 76 6.75 3.05 -10.87
N ALA A 77 7.54 3.10 -11.95
CA ALA A 77 7.08 3.64 -13.23
C ALA A 77 5.88 2.87 -13.80
N VAL A 78 5.86 1.53 -13.65
CA VAL A 78 4.69 0.71 -13.99
C VAL A 78 3.48 1.06 -13.11
N CYS A 79 3.66 1.28 -11.82
CA CYS A 79 2.58 1.74 -10.95
C CYS A 79 2.03 3.11 -11.39
N ASP A 80 2.91 4.04 -11.75
CA ASP A 80 2.52 5.38 -12.20
C ASP A 80 1.77 5.35 -13.53
N SER A 81 2.17 4.51 -14.48
CA SER A 81 1.47 4.33 -15.76
C SER A 81 0.03 3.81 -15.63
N ASN A 82 -0.32 3.24 -14.48
CA ASN A 82 -1.67 2.80 -14.14
C ASN A 82 -2.46 3.82 -13.30
N SER A 83 -1.97 5.06 -13.16
CA SER A 83 -2.60 6.09 -12.31
C SER A 83 -4.03 6.45 -12.75
N ASP A 84 -4.34 6.37 -14.03
CA ASP A 84 -5.67 6.64 -14.58
C ASP A 84 -6.72 5.61 -14.14
N LEU A 85 -6.30 4.40 -13.75
CA LEU A 85 -7.19 3.35 -13.23
C LEU A 85 -7.63 3.61 -11.78
N GLY A 86 -6.95 4.50 -11.05
CA GLY A 86 -7.27 4.83 -9.66
C GLY A 86 -6.79 6.22 -9.24
N PRO A 87 -7.23 7.31 -9.93
CA PRO A 87 -6.63 8.64 -9.81
C PRO A 87 -6.69 9.24 -8.40
N LEU A 88 -7.69 8.87 -7.60
CA LEU A 88 -7.87 9.41 -6.24
C LEU A 88 -6.85 8.86 -5.23
N HIS A 89 -6.32 7.67 -5.46
CA HIS A 89 -5.47 6.97 -4.49
C HIS A 89 -4.04 6.80 -4.99
N GLN A 90 -3.86 6.56 -6.29
CA GLN A 90 -2.57 6.16 -6.85
C GLN A 90 -1.50 7.22 -6.63
N LYS A 91 -1.84 8.50 -6.87
CA LYS A 91 -0.91 9.62 -6.63
C LYS A 91 -0.47 9.72 -5.16
N ALA A 92 -1.40 9.52 -4.22
CA ALA A 92 -1.08 9.52 -2.80
C ALA A 92 -0.17 8.34 -2.42
N ASN A 93 -0.41 7.15 -3.00
CA ASN A 93 0.46 5.99 -2.80
C ASN A 93 1.88 6.26 -3.29
N LEU A 94 2.04 6.79 -4.51
CA LEU A 94 3.34 7.13 -5.09
C LEU A 94 4.06 8.22 -4.28
N THR A 95 3.34 9.24 -3.80
CA THR A 95 3.89 10.26 -2.90
C THR A 95 4.42 9.65 -1.60
N GLY A 96 3.69 8.71 -1.01
CA GLY A 96 4.14 7.98 0.19
C GLY A 96 5.42 7.16 -0.06
N ILE A 97 5.49 6.46 -1.19
CA ILE A 97 6.68 5.71 -1.61
C ILE A 97 7.88 6.65 -1.77
N ALA A 98 7.71 7.76 -2.51
CA ALA A 98 8.77 8.74 -2.74
C ALA A 98 9.31 9.32 -1.42
N ALA A 99 8.43 9.67 -0.47
CA ALA A 99 8.81 10.17 0.84
C ALA A 99 9.60 9.13 1.66
N CYS A 100 9.18 7.87 1.65
CA CYS A 100 9.91 6.80 2.33
C CYS A 100 11.29 6.55 1.69
N ARG A 101 11.39 6.55 0.37
CA ARG A 101 12.67 6.39 -0.34
C ARG A 101 13.65 7.52 -0.06
N GLU A 102 13.15 8.75 0.05
CA GLU A 102 13.99 9.91 0.41
C GLU A 102 14.52 9.81 1.85
N LEU A 103 13.68 9.38 2.79
CA LEU A 103 14.02 9.30 4.20
C LEU A 103 14.81 8.03 4.57
N MET A 104 14.65 6.96 3.80
CA MET A 104 15.25 5.65 4.02
C MET A 104 15.78 5.06 2.70
N PRO A 105 16.82 5.66 2.09
CA PRO A 105 17.24 5.32 0.73
C PRO A 105 17.82 3.89 0.58
N ASN A 106 18.29 3.30 1.67
CA ASN A 106 18.88 1.96 1.67
C ASN A 106 17.93 0.87 2.16
N THR A 107 16.74 1.22 2.66
CA THR A 107 15.77 0.26 3.20
C THR A 107 14.94 -0.33 2.05
N PRO A 108 14.88 -1.66 1.88
CA PRO A 108 14.05 -2.29 0.87
C PRO A 108 12.58 -1.92 1.03
N MET A 109 11.91 -1.68 -0.08
CA MET A 109 10.49 -1.35 -0.10
C MET A 109 9.72 -2.36 -0.94
N VAL A 110 8.55 -2.77 -0.45
CA VAL A 110 7.70 -3.79 -1.07
C VAL A 110 6.32 -3.22 -1.34
N GLY A 111 5.87 -3.32 -2.58
CA GLY A 111 4.51 -2.97 -2.99
C GLY A 111 3.56 -4.15 -2.81
N VAL A 112 2.43 -3.91 -2.14
CA VAL A 112 1.33 -4.86 -1.94
C VAL A 112 0.08 -4.25 -2.56
N PHE A 113 -0.47 -4.91 -3.58
CA PHE A 113 -1.53 -4.35 -4.42
C PHE A 113 -2.91 -4.85 -4.01
N ASP A 114 -3.88 -3.93 -3.96
CA ASP A 114 -5.27 -4.25 -3.66
C ASP A 114 -5.90 -5.17 -4.72
N THR A 115 -5.43 -5.08 -5.96
CA THR A 115 -5.98 -5.81 -7.11
C THR A 115 -5.46 -7.24 -7.26
N THR A 116 -4.29 -7.55 -6.73
CA THR A 116 -3.56 -8.81 -7.01
C THR A 116 -4.36 -10.07 -6.65
N PHE A 117 -5.08 -10.07 -5.52
CA PHE A 117 -5.90 -11.20 -5.11
C PHE A 117 -6.96 -11.59 -6.16
N HIS A 118 -7.44 -10.62 -6.92
CA HIS A 118 -8.53 -10.77 -7.88
C HIS A 118 -8.06 -11.08 -9.31
N LEU A 119 -6.76 -11.05 -9.59
CA LEU A 119 -6.23 -11.27 -10.94
C LEU A 119 -6.36 -12.72 -11.43
N THR A 120 -6.77 -13.64 -10.57
CA THR A 120 -7.08 -15.03 -10.94
C THR A 120 -8.48 -15.20 -11.56
N MET A 121 -9.28 -14.14 -11.65
CA MET A 121 -10.57 -14.20 -12.36
C MET A 121 -10.33 -14.59 -13.83
N PRO A 122 -11.09 -15.56 -14.38
CA PRO A 122 -11.01 -15.90 -15.79
C PRO A 122 -11.58 -14.78 -16.68
N ASP A 123 -11.22 -14.75 -17.94
CA ASP A 123 -11.56 -13.67 -18.86
C ASP A 123 -13.08 -13.44 -19.02
N TYR A 124 -13.86 -14.49 -19.06
CA TYR A 124 -15.33 -14.38 -19.08
C TYR A 124 -15.92 -13.75 -17.82
N ALA A 125 -15.19 -13.71 -16.72
CA ALA A 125 -15.64 -13.10 -15.46
C ALA A 125 -15.18 -11.64 -15.30
N TYR A 126 -14.05 -11.27 -15.87
CA TYR A 126 -13.55 -9.90 -15.77
C TYR A 126 -13.89 -9.00 -16.97
N ARG A 127 -14.16 -9.56 -18.15
CA ARG A 127 -14.54 -8.77 -19.32
C ARG A 127 -15.97 -8.28 -19.20
N TYR A 128 -16.19 -7.04 -19.61
CA TYR A 128 -17.53 -6.49 -19.76
C TYR A 128 -18.05 -6.77 -21.17
N ALA A 129 -19.39 -6.80 -21.33
CA ALA A 129 -20.06 -6.90 -22.62
C ALA A 129 -19.97 -5.57 -23.39
N LEU A 130 -18.75 -5.15 -23.70
CA LEU A 130 -18.39 -3.95 -24.44
C LEU A 130 -17.48 -4.37 -25.62
N PRO A 131 -17.33 -3.52 -26.65
CA PRO A 131 -16.35 -3.76 -27.70
C PRO A 131 -14.96 -4.04 -27.13
N THR A 132 -14.30 -5.09 -27.63
CA THR A 132 -13.00 -5.59 -27.10
C THR A 132 -11.92 -4.51 -27.05
N GLU A 133 -11.98 -3.53 -27.94
CA GLU A 133 -11.05 -2.41 -28.01
C GLU A 133 -10.97 -1.61 -26.69
N TYR A 134 -12.05 -1.53 -25.91
CA TYR A 134 -12.03 -0.85 -24.61
C TYR A 134 -11.15 -1.58 -23.61
N TYR A 135 -11.16 -2.90 -23.63
CA TYR A 135 -10.26 -3.69 -22.81
C TYR A 135 -8.82 -3.60 -23.32
N GLU A 136 -8.61 -3.80 -24.61
CA GLU A 136 -7.26 -3.84 -25.19
C GLU A 136 -6.54 -2.50 -25.05
N LYS A 137 -7.23 -1.41 -25.33
CA LYS A 137 -6.64 -0.06 -25.37
C LYS A 137 -6.63 0.63 -24.01
N TYR A 138 -7.71 0.48 -23.24
CA TYR A 138 -7.92 1.26 -22.02
C TYR A 138 -7.94 0.40 -20.75
N LYS A 139 -7.74 -0.91 -20.87
CA LYS A 139 -7.79 -1.86 -19.77
C LYS A 139 -9.10 -1.83 -18.98
N VAL A 140 -10.21 -1.52 -19.67
CA VAL A 140 -11.56 -1.51 -19.10
C VAL A 140 -12.00 -2.95 -18.86
N ARG A 141 -11.96 -3.34 -17.60
CA ARG A 141 -12.34 -4.67 -17.12
C ARG A 141 -12.79 -4.59 -15.68
N ARG A 142 -13.35 -5.69 -15.15
CA ARG A 142 -13.53 -5.85 -13.71
C ARG A 142 -12.18 -6.07 -13.06
N TYR A 143 -11.88 -5.22 -12.10
CA TYR A 143 -10.85 -5.44 -11.09
C TYR A 143 -11.54 -5.75 -9.76
N GLY A 144 -10.82 -6.15 -8.75
CA GLY A 144 -11.28 -6.18 -7.37
C GLY A 144 -10.30 -5.41 -6.51
N PHE A 145 -10.75 -4.92 -5.37
CA PHE A 145 -9.94 -4.15 -4.42
C PHE A 145 -9.97 -4.81 -3.04
N HIS A 146 -9.21 -4.25 -2.10
CA HIS A 146 -9.06 -4.79 -0.75
C HIS A 146 -8.57 -6.25 -0.77
N GLY A 147 -7.72 -6.60 -1.75
CA GLY A 147 -7.29 -7.97 -1.99
C GLY A 147 -6.62 -8.62 -0.79
N SER A 148 -5.79 -7.88 -0.06
CA SER A 148 -5.18 -8.37 1.19
C SER A 148 -6.21 -8.73 2.24
N SER A 149 -7.29 -7.93 2.38
CA SER A 149 -8.39 -8.21 3.30
C SER A 149 -9.18 -9.45 2.86
N HIS A 150 -9.58 -9.55 1.60
CA HIS A 150 -10.29 -10.71 1.08
C HIS A 150 -9.48 -11.99 1.21
N ARG A 151 -8.18 -11.94 0.93
CA ARG A 151 -7.26 -13.06 1.10
C ARG A 151 -7.23 -13.55 2.55
N TYR A 152 -7.08 -12.62 3.50
CA TYR A 152 -7.06 -12.94 4.92
C TYR A 152 -8.38 -13.53 5.39
N VAL A 153 -9.49 -12.84 5.13
CA VAL A 153 -10.81 -13.27 5.59
C VAL A 153 -11.20 -14.63 5.00
N SER A 154 -10.93 -14.85 3.71
CA SER A 154 -11.21 -16.15 3.09
C SER A 154 -10.38 -17.29 3.70
N ALA A 155 -9.10 -17.03 4.01
CA ALA A 155 -8.25 -18.03 4.66
C ALA A 155 -8.76 -18.38 6.08
N VAL A 156 -9.13 -17.36 6.86
CA VAL A 156 -9.72 -17.56 8.21
C VAL A 156 -11.05 -18.31 8.14
N ALA A 157 -11.93 -17.93 7.20
CA ALA A 157 -13.22 -18.61 7.01
C ALA A 157 -13.02 -20.10 6.68
N ARG A 158 -12.07 -20.44 5.81
CA ARG A 158 -11.73 -21.84 5.50
C ARG A 158 -11.22 -22.60 6.71
N GLU A 159 -10.42 -21.97 7.55
CA GLU A 159 -9.93 -22.56 8.80
C GLU A 159 -11.09 -22.89 9.75
N TYR A 160 -12.04 -21.96 9.92
CA TYR A 160 -13.26 -22.20 10.70
C TYR A 160 -14.13 -23.35 10.15
N LEU A 161 -14.14 -23.54 8.84
CA LEU A 161 -14.88 -24.62 8.18
C LEU A 161 -14.11 -25.95 8.16
N GLY A 162 -12.93 -26.03 8.79
CA GLY A 162 -12.10 -27.22 8.81
C GLY A 162 -11.49 -27.59 7.46
N GLN A 163 -11.45 -26.66 6.50
CA GLN A 163 -10.93 -26.88 5.14
C GLN A 163 -9.43 -26.58 4.99
N GLY A 164 -8.75 -26.24 6.11
CA GLY A 164 -7.36 -25.82 6.11
C GLY A 164 -7.15 -24.41 5.51
N LYS A 165 -5.92 -23.88 5.63
CA LYS A 165 -5.53 -22.60 5.03
C LYS A 165 -5.24 -22.81 3.53
N GLY A 166 -6.21 -23.19 2.75
CA GLY A 166 -6.00 -23.40 1.32
C GLY A 166 -5.56 -22.10 0.62
N GLU A 167 -4.66 -22.26 -0.34
CA GLU A 167 -4.49 -21.26 -1.39
C GLU A 167 -5.81 -21.08 -2.15
N LYS A 168 -5.99 -19.97 -2.86
CA LYS A 168 -7.21 -19.60 -3.62
C LYS A 168 -7.89 -20.78 -4.30
#